data_9a3f63fd25900d20b0ac93cf7e63c0cc
#
_entry.id   9a3f63fd25900d20b0ac93cf7e63c0cc
#
_cell.length_a   1.000
_cell.length_b   1.000
_cell.length_c   1.000
_cell.angle_alpha   90.00
_cell.angle_beta   90.00
_cell.angle_gamma   90.00
#
_symmetry.space_group_name_H-M   'P 1'
#
loop_
_entity.id
_entity.type
_entity.pdbx_description
1 polymer ?
#
loop_
_entity_poly.entity_id
_entity_poly.type
_entity_poly.pdbx_seq_one_letter_code
_entity_poly.pdbx_strand_id
1 'polypeptide(L)'
;PQRVVVTGQTPPAPAPMTYRDAGVDIDAGNELVERIKPLVKRSFRPEVMGGLGGFGALFDLSGKYREPVLVSGTDGVGTKLKLAQQLGRHDTIGIDLVGMCVNDVLVQGAEPLFFLDYFATGKLDVDTTVAVVGGIAKGCELSGCALIGGETAEMPDMYPPGEYDLAGF
;
A
#
# COMPACT_ATOMS: atom_id res chain seq x y z
N PRO A 1 68.77 10.88 9.68
CA PRO A 1 67.47 10.41 9.17
C PRO A 1 66.52 10.25 10.31
N GLN A 2 65.53 11.20 10.39
CA GLN A 2 64.43 11.15 11.36
C GLN A 2 63.40 10.15 10.88
N ARG A 3 63.11 9.15 11.70
CA ARG A 3 61.95 8.22 11.44
C ARG A 3 60.64 8.96 11.78
N VAL A 4 59.83 9.18 10.80
CA VAL A 4 58.42 9.58 10.96
C VAL A 4 57.66 8.37 11.45
N VAL A 5 57.21 8.34 12.69
CA VAL A 5 56.28 7.37 13.23
C VAL A 5 54.89 7.80 12.80
N VAL A 6 54.34 7.18 11.81
CA VAL A 6 52.92 7.35 11.43
C VAL A 6 52.11 6.53 12.43
N THR A 7 51.51 7.18 13.42
CA THR A 7 50.51 6.55 14.29
C THR A 7 49.23 6.39 13.50
N GLY A 8 49.04 5.21 12.93
CA GLY A 8 47.83 4.82 12.25
C GLY A 8 46.70 4.66 13.28
N GLN A 9 45.97 5.72 13.56
CA GLN A 9 44.66 5.60 14.20
C GLN A 9 43.68 5.16 13.11
N THR A 10 43.25 3.92 13.21
CA THR A 10 42.10 3.44 12.41
C THR A 10 40.88 4.30 12.79
N PRO A 11 40.22 4.96 11.85
CA PRO A 11 39.00 5.71 12.18
C PRO A 11 38.01 4.78 12.88
N PRO A 12 37.24 5.25 13.87
CA PRO A 12 36.23 4.44 14.52
C PRO A 12 35.25 3.90 13.45
N ALA A 13 34.83 2.65 13.61
CA ALA A 13 33.84 2.07 12.74
C ALA A 13 32.60 2.97 12.74
N PRO A 14 31.97 3.22 11.58
CA PRO A 14 30.74 4.01 11.51
C PRO A 14 29.70 3.38 12.44
N ALA A 15 28.93 4.23 13.14
CA ALA A 15 27.82 3.77 13.96
C ALA A 15 26.85 2.93 13.10
N PRO A 16 26.23 1.86 13.64
CA PRO A 16 25.27 1.07 12.89
C PRO A 16 24.12 1.96 12.42
N MET A 17 23.85 1.96 11.12
CA MET A 17 22.76 2.70 10.51
C MET A 17 21.43 2.05 10.91
N THR A 18 20.46 2.85 11.34
CA THR A 18 19.09 2.41 11.62
C THR A 18 18.21 2.56 10.37
N TYR A 19 17.03 1.91 10.36
CA TYR A 19 16.04 2.12 9.30
C TYR A 19 15.61 3.60 9.20
N ARG A 20 15.46 4.28 10.34
CA ARG A 20 15.13 5.71 10.38
C ARG A 20 16.22 6.58 9.77
N ASP A 21 17.50 6.25 9.99
CA ASP A 21 18.62 6.94 9.33
C ASP A 21 18.63 6.71 7.81
N ALA A 22 18.11 5.58 7.36
CA ALA A 22 17.92 5.25 5.95
C ALA A 22 16.63 5.85 5.34
N GLY A 23 15.84 6.59 6.14
CA GLY A 23 14.62 7.28 5.70
C GLY A 23 13.34 6.46 5.81
N VAL A 24 13.36 5.30 6.49
CA VAL A 24 12.20 4.43 6.69
C VAL A 24 11.75 4.48 8.16
N ASP A 25 10.50 4.87 8.40
CA ASP A 25 9.94 4.98 9.76
C ASP A 25 8.98 3.82 10.08
N ILE A 26 9.51 2.79 10.77
CA ILE A 26 8.74 1.60 11.16
C ILE A 26 7.56 1.96 12.08
N ASP A 27 7.73 2.94 12.96
CA ASP A 27 6.67 3.35 13.90
C ASP A 27 5.50 3.99 13.14
N ALA A 28 5.80 4.83 12.14
CA ALA A 28 4.78 5.41 11.25
C ALA A 28 4.05 4.32 10.45
N GLY A 29 4.76 3.30 9.96
CA GLY A 29 4.15 2.14 9.30
C GLY A 29 3.21 1.38 10.21
N ASN A 30 3.59 1.13 11.46
CA ASN A 30 2.75 0.47 12.45
C ASN A 30 1.50 1.31 12.79
N GLU A 31 1.67 2.63 12.98
CA GLU A 31 0.55 3.55 13.19
C GLU A 31 -0.44 3.51 12.02
N LEU A 32 0.07 3.56 10.79
CA LEU A 32 -0.76 3.45 9.59
C LEU A 32 -1.63 2.19 9.64
N VAL A 33 -1.03 1.02 9.87
CA VAL A 33 -1.74 -0.26 9.91
C VAL A 33 -2.87 -0.23 10.94
N GLU A 34 -2.63 0.29 12.15
CA GLU A 34 -3.67 0.38 13.17
C GLU A 34 -4.82 1.31 12.75
N ARG A 35 -4.52 2.42 12.10
CA ARG A 35 -5.52 3.41 11.67
C ARG A 35 -6.36 2.91 10.49
N ILE A 36 -5.81 2.12 9.58
CA ILE A 36 -6.56 1.61 8.42
C ILE A 36 -7.39 0.36 8.73
N LYS A 37 -7.05 -0.45 9.75
CA LYS A 37 -7.81 -1.65 10.13
C LYS A 37 -9.32 -1.46 10.20
N PRO A 38 -9.87 -0.44 10.90
CA PRO A 38 -11.32 -0.24 10.97
C PRO A 38 -11.93 0.17 9.63
N LEU A 39 -11.19 0.87 8.77
CA LEU A 39 -11.65 1.29 7.44
C LEU A 39 -11.75 0.07 6.52
N VAL A 40 -10.70 -0.72 6.46
CA VAL A 40 -10.60 -1.94 5.63
C VAL A 40 -11.68 -2.97 6.04
N LYS A 41 -11.88 -3.15 7.35
CA LYS A 41 -12.87 -4.11 7.87
C LYS A 41 -14.30 -3.84 7.38
N ARG A 42 -14.64 -2.62 7.01
CA ARG A 42 -15.97 -2.26 6.48
C ARG A 42 -16.25 -2.89 5.12
N SER A 43 -15.23 -3.19 4.33
CA SER A 43 -15.36 -3.89 3.04
C SER A 43 -15.39 -5.41 3.16
N PHE A 44 -15.17 -5.98 4.35
CA PHE A 44 -15.04 -7.43 4.52
C PHE A 44 -16.32 -8.17 4.16
N ARG A 45 -16.13 -9.31 3.51
CA ARG A 45 -17.15 -10.27 3.12
C ARG A 45 -17.01 -11.53 3.99
N PRO A 46 -18.07 -12.38 4.06
CA PRO A 46 -18.03 -13.62 4.83
C PRO A 46 -16.89 -14.57 4.45
N GLU A 47 -16.46 -14.50 3.19
CA GLU A 47 -15.38 -15.33 2.65
C GLU A 47 -13.98 -14.90 3.08
N VAL A 48 -13.82 -13.71 3.67
CA VAL A 48 -12.51 -13.23 4.16
C VAL A 48 -12.10 -14.01 5.41
N MET A 49 -10.94 -14.66 5.35
CA MET A 49 -10.38 -15.42 6.47
C MET A 49 -9.24 -14.63 7.11
N GLY A 50 -9.43 -14.23 8.37
CA GLY A 50 -8.40 -13.47 9.10
C GLY A 50 -8.57 -11.95 9.02
N GLY A 51 -7.46 -11.22 9.02
CA GLY A 51 -7.42 -9.76 9.02
C GLY A 51 -6.08 -9.21 8.53
N LEU A 52 -5.94 -7.88 8.56
CA LEU A 52 -4.68 -7.21 8.20
C LEU A 52 -3.56 -7.51 9.21
N GLY A 53 -2.33 -7.59 8.70
CA GLY A 53 -1.10 -7.73 9.48
C GLY A 53 -0.35 -9.04 9.30
N GLY A 54 -0.82 -9.93 8.40
CA GLY A 54 -0.06 -11.11 7.94
C GLY A 54 0.68 -10.85 6.64
N PHE A 55 1.53 -11.80 6.21
CA PHE A 55 2.25 -11.73 4.93
C PHE A 55 1.37 -12.07 3.72
N GLY A 56 0.14 -12.51 3.93
CA GLY A 56 -0.81 -12.81 2.89
C GLY A 56 -2.23 -12.77 3.42
N ALA A 57 -3.17 -12.65 2.51
CA ALA A 57 -4.59 -12.63 2.80
C ALA A 57 -5.24 -13.93 2.32
N LEU A 58 -6.28 -14.36 3.01
CA LEU A 58 -7.00 -15.59 2.70
C LEU A 58 -8.46 -15.27 2.36
N PHE A 59 -8.94 -15.87 1.29
CA PHE A 59 -10.32 -15.74 0.83
C PHE A 59 -10.88 -17.11 0.47
N ASP A 60 -11.95 -17.52 1.13
CA ASP A 60 -12.57 -18.85 0.94
C ASP A 60 -13.55 -18.84 -0.23
N LEU A 61 -13.27 -19.64 -1.26
CA LEU A 61 -14.15 -19.85 -2.41
C LEU A 61 -15.06 -21.08 -2.25
N SER A 62 -14.87 -21.86 -1.17
CA SER A 62 -15.62 -23.09 -0.97
C SER A 62 -17.12 -22.83 -0.79
N GLY A 63 -17.92 -23.59 -1.49
CA GLY A 63 -19.38 -23.50 -1.43
C GLY A 63 -20.02 -22.34 -2.21
N LYS A 64 -19.23 -21.36 -2.71
CA LYS A 64 -19.76 -20.25 -3.50
C LYS A 64 -19.90 -20.59 -4.98
N TYR A 65 -18.94 -21.29 -5.55
CA TYR A 65 -18.92 -21.67 -6.96
C TYR A 65 -18.66 -23.16 -7.13
N ARG A 66 -19.25 -23.76 -8.15
CA ARG A 66 -19.10 -25.19 -8.44
C ARG A 66 -17.73 -25.49 -9.09
N GLU A 67 -17.32 -24.67 -10.04
CA GLU A 67 -16.09 -24.81 -10.82
C GLU A 67 -15.51 -23.41 -11.08
N PRO A 68 -14.86 -22.79 -10.05
CA PRO A 68 -14.42 -21.41 -10.15
C PRO A 68 -13.23 -21.25 -11.10
N VAL A 69 -13.28 -20.20 -11.92
CA VAL A 69 -12.13 -19.66 -12.64
C VAL A 69 -11.84 -18.28 -12.07
N LEU A 70 -10.60 -18.05 -11.66
CA LEU A 70 -10.18 -16.75 -11.14
C LEU A 70 -9.76 -15.84 -12.31
N VAL A 71 -10.29 -14.62 -12.30
CA VAL A 71 -9.85 -13.52 -13.15
C VAL A 71 -9.05 -12.56 -12.29
N SER A 72 -7.84 -12.22 -12.70
CA SER A 72 -6.97 -11.27 -12.02
C SER A 72 -6.57 -10.17 -12.98
N GLY A 73 -6.62 -8.94 -12.52
CA GLY A 73 -6.17 -7.75 -13.24
C GLY A 73 -5.34 -6.86 -12.34
N THR A 74 -4.65 -5.92 -12.93
CA THR A 74 -3.93 -4.86 -12.21
C THR A 74 -4.01 -3.56 -13.00
N ASP A 75 -4.21 -2.46 -12.31
CA ASP A 75 -4.17 -1.12 -12.89
C ASP A 75 -3.58 -0.12 -11.90
N GLY A 76 -3.12 1.01 -12.43
CA GLY A 76 -2.61 2.14 -11.65
C GLY A 76 -3.39 3.41 -11.99
N VAL A 77 -3.48 4.34 -11.03
CA VAL A 77 -4.20 5.60 -11.25
C VAL A 77 -3.53 6.49 -12.31
N GLY A 78 -2.20 6.44 -12.38
CA GLY A 78 -1.44 7.23 -13.34
C GLY A 78 -1.47 8.73 -13.05
N THR A 79 -1.51 9.57 -14.10
CA THR A 79 -1.31 11.02 -13.98
C THR A 79 -2.40 11.76 -13.20
N LYS A 80 -3.57 11.16 -12.95
CA LYS A 80 -4.59 11.74 -12.05
C LYS A 80 -4.09 11.94 -10.62
N LEU A 81 -3.08 11.16 -10.19
CA LEU A 81 -2.40 11.35 -8.92
C LEU A 81 -1.82 12.76 -8.75
N LYS A 82 -1.29 13.34 -9.82
CA LYS A 82 -0.78 14.72 -9.79
C LYS A 82 -1.85 15.75 -9.41
N LEU A 83 -3.10 15.53 -9.82
CA LEU A 83 -4.21 16.39 -9.42
C LEU A 83 -4.54 16.23 -7.94
N ALA A 84 -4.59 14.99 -7.43
CA ALA A 84 -4.82 14.74 -6.02
C ALA A 84 -3.73 15.39 -5.15
N GLN A 85 -2.47 15.25 -5.56
CA GLN A 85 -1.31 15.81 -4.87
C GLN A 85 -1.33 17.37 -4.90
N GLN A 86 -1.60 17.98 -6.06
CA GLN A 86 -1.66 19.44 -6.21
C GLN A 86 -2.82 20.08 -5.44
N LEU A 87 -3.95 19.39 -5.35
CA LEU A 87 -5.14 19.89 -4.67
C LEU A 87 -5.16 19.52 -3.17
N GLY A 88 -4.25 18.67 -2.70
CA GLY A 88 -4.27 18.12 -1.35
C GLY A 88 -5.52 17.29 -1.05
N ARG A 89 -6.12 16.66 -2.07
CA ARG A 89 -7.32 15.83 -1.95
C ARG A 89 -6.99 14.38 -2.21
N HIS A 90 -6.94 13.61 -1.13
CA HIS A 90 -6.45 12.22 -1.17
C HIS A 90 -7.57 11.19 -0.89
N ASP A 91 -8.73 11.63 -0.41
CA ASP A 91 -9.84 10.81 0.07
C ASP A 91 -10.66 10.13 -1.03
N THR A 92 -10.56 10.60 -2.28
CA THR A 92 -11.33 10.08 -3.41
C THR A 92 -10.54 9.30 -4.43
N ILE A 93 -9.21 9.49 -4.48
CA ILE A 93 -8.36 8.87 -5.49
C ILE A 93 -8.32 7.34 -5.36
N GLY A 94 -8.50 6.81 -4.14
CA GLY A 94 -8.62 5.37 -3.89
C GLY A 94 -9.89 4.77 -4.48
N ILE A 95 -11.01 5.51 -4.50
CA ILE A 95 -12.25 5.08 -5.16
C ILE A 95 -12.02 4.92 -6.66
N ASP A 96 -11.29 5.86 -7.25
CA ASP A 96 -10.94 5.85 -8.68
C ASP A 96 -10.06 4.63 -9.02
N LEU A 97 -9.04 4.33 -8.21
CA LEU A 97 -8.21 3.13 -8.35
C LEU A 97 -9.06 1.85 -8.39
N VAL A 98 -9.93 1.67 -7.40
CA VAL A 98 -10.79 0.49 -7.33
C VAL A 98 -11.73 0.42 -8.53
N GLY A 99 -12.33 1.55 -8.93
CA GLY A 99 -13.22 1.61 -10.10
C GLY A 99 -12.53 1.17 -11.38
N MET A 100 -11.27 1.57 -11.60
CA MET A 100 -10.49 1.15 -12.76
C MET A 100 -10.24 -0.36 -12.77
N CYS A 101 -9.70 -0.91 -11.67
CA CYS A 101 -9.43 -2.34 -11.58
C CYS A 101 -10.68 -3.22 -11.65
N VAL A 102 -11.78 -2.80 -10.99
CA VAL A 102 -13.03 -3.53 -10.97
C VAL A 102 -13.68 -3.57 -12.36
N ASN A 103 -13.58 -2.49 -13.13
CA ASN A 103 -14.09 -2.46 -14.50
C ASN A 103 -13.39 -3.50 -15.39
N ASP A 104 -12.09 -3.69 -15.24
CA ASP A 104 -11.34 -4.70 -16.00
C ASP A 104 -11.78 -6.13 -15.66
N VAL A 105 -12.14 -6.40 -14.43
CA VAL A 105 -12.70 -7.68 -13.99
C VAL A 105 -14.13 -7.87 -14.52
N LEU A 106 -14.96 -6.83 -14.44
CA LEU A 106 -16.36 -6.86 -14.89
C LEU A 106 -16.52 -7.10 -16.38
N VAL A 107 -15.67 -6.52 -17.23
CA VAL A 107 -15.74 -6.73 -18.68
C VAL A 107 -15.38 -8.15 -19.09
N GLN A 108 -14.73 -8.93 -18.21
CA GLN A 108 -14.53 -10.37 -18.37
C GLN A 108 -15.74 -11.21 -17.92
N GLY A 109 -16.78 -10.58 -17.39
CA GLY A 109 -17.95 -11.26 -16.82
C GLY A 109 -17.70 -11.85 -15.42
N ALA A 110 -16.67 -11.41 -14.73
CA ALA A 110 -16.30 -11.90 -13.40
C ALA A 110 -16.86 -11.01 -12.28
N GLU A 111 -17.13 -11.62 -11.13
CA GLU A 111 -17.51 -10.93 -9.89
C GLU A 111 -16.26 -10.42 -9.18
N PRO A 112 -16.17 -9.13 -8.79
CA PRO A 112 -15.11 -8.65 -7.92
C PRO A 112 -15.21 -9.30 -6.53
N LEU A 113 -14.16 -9.97 -6.09
CA LEU A 113 -14.18 -10.73 -4.84
C LEU A 113 -13.37 -10.03 -3.74
N PHE A 114 -12.14 -9.70 -4.07
CA PHE A 114 -11.21 -9.04 -3.15
C PHE A 114 -10.30 -8.09 -3.91
N PHE A 115 -9.62 -7.25 -3.16
CA PHE A 115 -8.72 -6.21 -3.66
C PHE A 115 -7.44 -6.19 -2.82
N LEU A 116 -6.33 -5.97 -3.49
CA LEU A 116 -5.03 -5.68 -2.89
C LEU A 116 -4.54 -4.35 -3.45
N ASP A 117 -3.98 -3.49 -2.61
CA ASP A 117 -3.40 -2.23 -3.05
C ASP A 117 -1.87 -2.21 -2.90
N TYR A 118 -1.24 -1.37 -3.69
CA TYR A 118 0.15 -1.01 -3.56
C TYR A 118 0.26 0.51 -3.48
N PHE A 119 0.73 1.01 -2.35
CA PHE A 119 1.03 2.42 -2.12
C PHE A 119 2.54 2.60 -2.00
N ALA A 120 3.15 3.42 -2.85
CA ALA A 120 4.58 3.70 -2.84
C ALA A 120 4.83 5.19 -2.68
N THR A 121 5.76 5.56 -1.79
CA THR A 121 6.13 6.96 -1.53
C THR A 121 7.60 7.07 -1.14
N GLY A 122 8.19 8.26 -1.26
CA GLY A 122 9.55 8.50 -0.80
C GLY A 122 9.66 8.57 0.73
N LYS A 123 8.66 9.18 1.36
CA LYS A 123 8.52 9.27 2.82
C LYS A 123 7.07 9.14 3.20
N LEU A 124 6.78 8.27 4.14
CA LEU A 124 5.42 8.00 4.59
C LEU A 124 4.84 9.21 5.34
N ASP A 125 3.73 9.75 4.81
CA ASP A 125 2.83 10.64 5.51
C ASP A 125 1.57 9.84 5.90
N VAL A 126 1.42 9.60 7.19
CA VAL A 126 0.38 8.70 7.72
C VAL A 126 -1.03 9.23 7.42
N ASP A 127 -1.25 10.55 7.55
CA ASP A 127 -2.58 11.13 7.33
C ASP A 127 -3.00 11.05 5.87
N THR A 128 -2.12 11.39 4.95
CA THR A 128 -2.34 11.25 3.51
C THR A 128 -2.63 9.79 3.14
N THR A 129 -1.83 8.85 3.65
CA THR A 129 -1.98 7.43 3.34
C THR A 129 -3.28 6.87 3.90
N VAL A 130 -3.66 7.23 5.13
CA VAL A 130 -4.97 6.86 5.70
C VAL A 130 -6.13 7.38 4.84
N ALA A 131 -6.05 8.60 4.32
CA ALA A 131 -7.07 9.15 3.44
C ALA A 131 -7.17 8.35 2.13
N VAL A 132 -6.03 8.02 1.50
CA VAL A 132 -5.97 7.22 0.27
C VAL A 132 -6.56 5.83 0.50
N VAL A 133 -6.08 5.09 1.52
CA VAL A 133 -6.57 3.74 1.84
C VAL A 133 -8.04 3.77 2.26
N GLY A 134 -8.48 4.83 2.94
CA GLY A 134 -9.90 5.06 3.22
C GLY A 134 -10.75 5.16 1.96
N GLY A 135 -10.24 5.84 0.94
CA GLY A 135 -10.85 5.91 -0.40
C GLY A 135 -10.89 4.53 -1.08
N ILE A 136 -9.80 3.75 -1.00
CA ILE A 136 -9.76 2.37 -1.53
C ILE A 136 -10.80 1.50 -0.83
N ALA A 137 -10.85 1.50 0.51
CA ALA A 137 -11.83 0.76 1.28
C ALA A 137 -13.26 1.15 0.88
N LYS A 138 -13.52 2.45 0.66
CA LYS A 138 -14.81 2.94 0.19
C LYS A 138 -15.15 2.44 -1.22
N GLY A 139 -14.18 2.45 -2.13
CA GLY A 139 -14.33 1.87 -3.47
C GLY A 139 -14.68 0.37 -3.41
N CYS A 140 -14.03 -0.38 -2.53
CA CYS A 140 -14.32 -1.79 -2.30
C CYS A 140 -15.73 -2.02 -1.73
N GLU A 141 -16.18 -1.20 -0.77
CA GLU A 141 -17.57 -1.23 -0.29
C GLU A 141 -18.58 -1.02 -1.43
N LEU A 142 -18.33 -0.04 -2.31
CA LEU A 142 -19.22 0.30 -3.42
C LEU A 142 -19.28 -0.79 -4.49
N SER A 143 -18.18 -1.48 -4.74
CA SER A 143 -18.07 -2.55 -5.72
C SER A 143 -18.40 -3.94 -5.16
N GLY A 144 -18.60 -4.04 -3.84
CA GLY A 144 -18.93 -5.31 -3.17
C GLY A 144 -17.75 -6.27 -3.05
N CYS A 145 -16.51 -5.82 -3.25
CA CYS A 145 -15.30 -6.61 -2.99
C CYS A 145 -14.69 -6.26 -1.62
N ALA A 146 -13.78 -7.10 -1.14
CA ALA A 146 -13.13 -6.90 0.15
C ALA A 146 -11.69 -6.43 -0.05
N LEU A 147 -11.29 -5.32 0.58
CA LEU A 147 -9.89 -4.95 0.70
C LEU A 147 -9.26 -5.86 1.75
N ILE A 148 -8.47 -6.84 1.33
CA ILE A 148 -7.96 -7.90 2.22
C ILE A 148 -6.48 -7.78 2.55
N GLY A 149 -5.76 -6.89 1.89
CA GLY A 149 -4.34 -6.66 2.10
C GLY A 149 -3.79 -5.66 1.10
N GLY A 150 -2.49 -5.52 1.12
CA GLY A 150 -1.74 -4.63 0.24
C GLY A 150 -0.33 -4.45 0.73
N GLU A 151 0.35 -3.48 0.14
CA GLU A 151 1.72 -3.11 0.49
C GLU A 151 1.83 -1.58 0.60
N THR A 152 2.50 -1.11 1.64
CA THR A 152 2.94 0.28 1.75
C THR A 152 4.46 0.31 1.68
N ALA A 153 5.00 0.85 0.59
CA ALA A 153 6.44 0.91 0.34
C ALA A 153 6.96 2.31 0.58
N GLU A 154 7.88 2.44 1.53
CA GLU A 154 8.63 3.67 1.78
C GLU A 154 9.99 3.54 1.09
N MET A 155 10.18 4.33 0.02
CA MET A 155 11.33 4.27 -0.88
C MET A 155 11.98 5.65 -1.00
N PRO A 156 12.85 6.03 -0.05
CA PRO A 156 13.58 7.29 -0.10
C PRO A 156 14.29 7.49 -1.44
N ASP A 157 14.30 8.72 -1.92
CA ASP A 157 14.93 9.15 -3.17
C ASP A 157 14.30 8.62 -4.48
N MET A 158 13.34 7.67 -4.42
CA MET A 158 12.59 7.25 -5.60
C MET A 158 11.42 8.16 -5.93
N TYR A 159 10.78 8.73 -4.92
CA TYR A 159 9.68 9.68 -5.06
C TYR A 159 10.04 11.01 -4.41
N PRO A 160 9.74 12.14 -5.05
CA PRO A 160 9.84 13.46 -4.43
C PRO A 160 8.97 13.56 -3.16
N PRO A 161 9.31 14.46 -2.23
CA PRO A 161 8.49 14.69 -1.04
C PRO A 161 7.03 15.01 -1.40
N GLY A 162 6.08 14.32 -0.74
CA GLY A 162 4.64 14.50 -0.96
C GLY A 162 4.08 13.81 -2.20
N GLU A 163 4.92 13.12 -2.96
CA GLU A 163 4.47 12.29 -4.10
C GLU A 163 4.33 10.83 -3.68
N TYR A 164 3.35 10.17 -4.30
CA TYR A 164 3.11 8.73 -4.14
C TYR A 164 2.55 8.15 -5.43
N ASP A 165 2.66 6.83 -5.56
CA ASP A 165 2.05 6.06 -6.63
C ASP A 165 1.10 5.00 -6.06
N LEU A 166 0.09 4.63 -6.87
CA LEU A 166 -0.95 3.68 -6.50
C LEU A 166 -1.14 2.65 -7.59
N ALA A 167 -1.20 1.39 -7.20
CA ALA A 167 -1.66 0.30 -8.04
C ALA A 167 -2.65 -0.58 -7.27
N GLY A 168 -3.53 -1.27 -8.01
CA GLY A 168 -4.51 -2.20 -7.47
C GLY A 168 -4.49 -3.53 -8.19
N PHE A 169 -4.91 -4.58 -7.47
CA PHE A 169 -4.91 -5.96 -7.94
C PHE A 169 -6.19 -6.66 -7.52
#